data_20bc868eff89770455c3a5f27ecca5be
#
_entry.id   20bc868eff89770455c3a5f27ecca5be
#
_cell.length_a   1.000
_cell.length_b   1.000
_cell.length_c   1.000
_cell.angle_alpha   90.00
_cell.angle_beta   90.00
_cell.angle_gamma   90.00
#
_symmetry.space_group_name_H-M   'P 1'
#
loop_
_entity.id
_entity.type
_entity.pdbx_description
1 polymer ?
#
loop_
_entity_poly.entity_id
_entity_poly.type
_entity_poly.pdbx_seq_one_letter_code
_entity_poly.pdbx_strand_id
1 'polypeptide(L)'
;MAMLVVSIAVGIIFLVFQMFRASPIAPIGAKVTIALPNQISSAPLIVAFAQGLFRQEGVDVVSQPFQYGRDALNAVLEGKADLAVVADTPLMTALFNGADIAMLAGISRGRRNLGIITRNVSGITRLQDLSGKSIGLRFGTNMPYFLDAMLQSYGLESDKLKRVDVNVADIKQALDDGKIDAAVMFQPFLAELEVEMGNQAKVFYGEDVYAFRFILAGKPSYINSHPQEIRRILKALIAANRSIQLEPGKARVAVSNAVKVDMAILDKIFNPDDYVISLDQAMLIALDDQTRWAMRTGVTKTKPMPNYANAIKYQNLEAVSPTSVTFVH
;
A
#
# COMPACT_ATOMS: atom_id res chain seq x y z
N MET A 1 1.57 64.47 10.26
CA MET A 1 2.09 63.17 10.76
C MET A 1 1.02 62.13 11.03
N ALA A 2 -0.13 62.45 11.59
CA ALA A 2 -1.20 61.49 11.87
C ALA A 2 -1.82 60.79 10.61
N MET A 3 -1.98 61.55 9.49
CA MET A 3 -2.56 60.96 8.25
C MET A 3 -1.68 59.93 7.57
N LEU A 4 -0.35 60.04 7.68
CA LEU A 4 0.60 59.04 7.08
C LEU A 4 0.59 57.70 7.84
N VAL A 5 0.42 57.72 9.16
CA VAL A 5 0.38 56.52 10.00
C VAL A 5 -0.90 55.70 9.76
N VAL A 6 -2.04 56.37 9.55
CA VAL A 6 -3.32 55.70 9.25
C VAL A 6 -3.27 54.99 7.89
N SER A 7 -2.64 55.60 6.87
CA SER A 7 -2.51 54.98 5.52
C SER A 7 -1.61 53.75 5.54
N ILE A 8 -0.55 53.72 6.34
CA ILE A 8 0.34 52.54 6.48
C ILE A 8 -0.38 51.43 7.23
N ALA A 9 -1.14 51.72 8.27
CA ALA A 9 -1.90 50.72 9.04
C ALA A 9 -2.99 50.04 8.19
N VAL A 10 -3.71 50.82 7.36
CA VAL A 10 -4.72 50.29 6.42
C VAL A 10 -4.07 49.42 5.33
N GLY A 11 -2.90 49.80 4.81
CA GLY A 11 -2.14 49.01 3.85
C GLY A 11 -1.66 47.66 4.41
N ILE A 12 -1.19 47.63 5.64
CA ILE A 12 -0.76 46.41 6.32
C ILE A 12 -1.95 45.47 6.58
N ILE A 13 -3.08 46.01 7.04
CA ILE A 13 -4.31 45.21 7.27
C ILE A 13 -4.82 44.62 5.95
N PHE A 14 -4.75 45.37 4.85
CA PHE A 14 -5.16 44.86 3.52
C PHE A 14 -4.21 43.77 2.99
N LEU A 15 -2.89 43.90 3.23
CA LEU A 15 -1.90 42.88 2.88
C LEU A 15 -2.08 41.62 3.73
N VAL A 16 -2.34 41.73 5.02
CA VAL A 16 -2.62 40.60 5.90
C VAL A 16 -3.93 39.92 5.50
N PHE A 17 -4.96 40.68 5.13
CA PHE A 17 -6.24 40.13 4.66
C PHE A 17 -6.11 39.41 3.29
N GLN A 18 -5.19 39.83 2.45
CA GLN A 18 -4.86 39.11 1.20
C GLN A 18 -4.09 37.80 1.47
N MET A 19 -3.26 37.72 2.52
CA MET A 19 -2.57 36.50 2.93
C MET A 19 -3.52 35.45 3.52
N PHE A 20 -4.69 35.85 4.04
CA PHE A 20 -5.72 34.93 4.56
C PHE A 20 -6.87 34.67 3.59
N ARG A 21 -6.79 35.14 2.35
CA ARG A 21 -7.74 34.67 1.33
C ARG A 21 -7.52 33.20 1.10
N ALA A 22 -8.43 32.37 1.65
CA ALA A 22 -8.54 30.98 1.26
C ALA A 22 -8.52 30.92 -0.27
N SER A 23 -7.57 30.19 -0.86
CA SER A 23 -7.54 29.98 -2.31
C SER A 23 -8.93 29.54 -2.73
N PRO A 24 -9.51 30.09 -3.81
CA PRO A 24 -10.81 29.65 -4.27
C PRO A 24 -10.74 28.14 -4.50
N ILE A 25 -11.66 27.40 -3.88
CA ILE A 25 -11.79 25.96 -4.09
C ILE A 25 -11.97 25.78 -5.59
N ALA A 26 -11.04 25.06 -6.21
CA ALA A 26 -11.13 24.75 -7.64
C ALA A 26 -12.48 24.08 -7.91
N PRO A 27 -13.13 24.33 -9.07
CA PRO A 27 -14.37 23.66 -9.41
C PRO A 27 -14.18 22.14 -9.27
N ILE A 28 -15.09 21.50 -8.53
CA ILE A 28 -15.07 20.06 -8.27
C ILE A 28 -15.23 19.38 -9.64
N GLY A 29 -14.23 18.60 -10.03
CA GLY A 29 -14.21 17.81 -11.25
C GLY A 29 -15.16 16.60 -11.19
N ALA A 30 -15.04 15.71 -12.17
CA ALA A 30 -15.76 14.44 -12.17
C ALA A 30 -15.44 13.63 -10.90
N LYS A 31 -16.44 12.88 -10.43
CA LYS A 31 -16.29 11.96 -9.29
C LYS A 31 -15.36 10.81 -9.67
N VAL A 32 -14.35 10.55 -8.84
CA VAL A 32 -13.38 9.45 -9.03
C VAL A 32 -13.58 8.41 -7.91
N THR A 33 -13.79 7.16 -8.29
CA THR A 33 -13.90 6.05 -7.34
C THR A 33 -12.57 5.32 -7.19
N ILE A 34 -12.06 5.24 -5.97
CA ILE A 34 -10.83 4.49 -5.66
C ILE A 34 -11.17 3.24 -4.86
N ALA A 35 -10.91 2.06 -5.42
CA ALA A 35 -10.94 0.78 -4.71
C ALA A 35 -9.77 0.71 -3.74
N LEU A 36 -10.05 0.66 -2.43
CA LEU A 36 -9.08 0.89 -1.37
C LEU A 36 -9.06 -0.28 -0.37
N PRO A 37 -7.93 -1.00 -0.25
CA PRO A 37 -7.76 -1.98 0.83
C PRO A 37 -7.77 -1.29 2.20
N ASN A 38 -8.56 -1.84 3.12
CA ASN A 38 -8.66 -1.33 4.49
C ASN A 38 -7.46 -1.78 5.34
N GLN A 39 -6.28 -1.25 5.03
CA GLN A 39 -4.98 -1.61 5.61
C GLN A 39 -4.15 -0.37 5.92
N ILE A 40 -3.24 -0.49 6.88
CA ILE A 40 -2.34 0.62 7.28
C ILE A 40 -1.47 1.11 6.11
N SER A 41 -1.12 0.24 5.16
CA SER A 41 -0.36 0.60 3.96
C SER A 41 -1.10 1.57 3.03
N SER A 42 -2.41 1.76 3.23
CA SER A 42 -3.24 2.75 2.55
C SER A 42 -3.23 4.13 3.23
N ALA A 43 -2.39 4.34 4.25
CA ALA A 43 -2.39 5.57 5.07
C ALA A 43 -2.34 6.88 4.26
N PRO A 44 -1.60 7.03 3.15
CA PRO A 44 -1.63 8.28 2.39
C PRO A 44 -3.03 8.64 1.87
N LEU A 45 -3.81 7.65 1.41
CA LEU A 45 -5.20 7.89 1.00
C LEU A 45 -6.10 8.16 2.21
N ILE A 46 -5.96 7.38 3.27
CA ILE A 46 -6.74 7.55 4.52
C ILE A 46 -6.55 8.96 5.07
N VAL A 47 -5.30 9.44 5.15
CA VAL A 47 -4.98 10.79 5.63
C VAL A 47 -5.51 11.85 4.66
N ALA A 48 -5.39 11.62 3.34
CA ALA A 48 -5.96 12.54 2.34
C ALA A 48 -7.48 12.68 2.49
N PHE A 49 -8.20 11.60 2.75
CA PHE A 49 -9.64 11.64 3.06
C PHE A 49 -9.92 12.37 4.38
N ALA A 50 -9.23 11.99 5.45
CA ALA A 50 -9.47 12.53 6.79
C ALA A 50 -9.22 14.05 6.86
N GLN A 51 -8.25 14.56 6.10
CA GLN A 51 -7.91 15.98 6.05
C GLN A 51 -8.60 16.75 4.91
N GLY A 52 -9.43 16.07 4.09
CA GLY A 52 -10.14 16.71 2.97
C GLY A 52 -9.24 17.19 1.83
N LEU A 53 -8.03 16.62 1.69
CA LEU A 53 -7.02 17.08 0.73
C LEU A 53 -7.48 16.92 -0.73
N PHE A 54 -8.26 15.90 -1.04
CA PHE A 54 -8.84 15.75 -2.39
C PHE A 54 -9.73 16.93 -2.77
N ARG A 55 -10.59 17.37 -1.84
CA ARG A 55 -11.46 18.55 -2.07
C ARG A 55 -10.67 19.84 -2.17
N GLN A 56 -9.59 19.99 -1.39
CA GLN A 56 -8.69 21.13 -1.48
C GLN A 56 -8.02 21.21 -2.85
N GLU A 57 -7.68 20.06 -3.44
CA GLU A 57 -7.16 19.99 -4.82
C GLU A 57 -8.27 20.05 -5.90
N GLY A 58 -9.55 20.17 -5.53
CA GLY A 58 -10.67 20.30 -6.45
C GLY A 58 -11.06 19.01 -7.17
N VAL A 59 -10.88 17.86 -6.55
CA VAL A 59 -11.32 16.55 -7.05
C VAL A 59 -12.26 15.88 -6.06
N ASP A 60 -13.37 15.32 -6.55
CA ASP A 60 -14.32 14.54 -5.74
C ASP A 60 -13.90 13.06 -5.77
N VAL A 61 -13.28 12.58 -4.70
CA VAL A 61 -12.83 11.19 -4.58
C VAL A 61 -13.72 10.45 -3.59
N VAL A 62 -14.15 9.25 -3.99
CA VAL A 62 -14.91 8.33 -3.15
C VAL A 62 -14.12 7.04 -2.99
N SER A 63 -13.98 6.56 -1.76
CA SER A 63 -13.39 5.26 -1.49
C SER A 63 -14.42 4.15 -1.57
N GLN A 64 -14.03 3.02 -2.18
CA GLN A 64 -14.73 1.75 -2.13
C GLN A 64 -13.86 0.76 -1.36
N PRO A 65 -14.27 0.31 -0.14
CA PRO A 65 -13.40 -0.49 0.71
C PRO A 65 -13.34 -1.95 0.25
N PHE A 66 -12.15 -2.53 0.38
CA PHE A 66 -11.85 -3.95 0.13
C PHE A 66 -10.97 -4.52 1.25
N GLN A 67 -11.00 -5.84 1.43
CA GLN A 67 -10.10 -6.52 2.36
C GLN A 67 -8.71 -6.73 1.73
N TYR A 68 -8.66 -7.08 0.45
CA TYR A 68 -7.44 -7.38 -0.29
C TYR A 68 -7.26 -6.47 -1.50
N GLY A 69 -6.01 -6.07 -1.76
CA GLY A 69 -5.66 -5.27 -2.94
C GLY A 69 -5.93 -5.96 -4.26
N ARG A 70 -5.88 -7.31 -4.29
CA ARG A 70 -6.28 -8.10 -5.48
C ARG A 70 -7.74 -7.83 -5.85
N ASP A 71 -8.63 -7.80 -4.87
CA ASP A 71 -10.06 -7.61 -5.12
C ASP A 71 -10.36 -6.15 -5.52
N ALA A 72 -9.60 -5.20 -4.96
CA ALA A 72 -9.62 -3.81 -5.40
C ALA A 72 -9.17 -3.65 -6.86
N LEU A 73 -8.09 -4.34 -7.26
CA LEU A 73 -7.63 -4.36 -8.65
C LEU A 73 -8.68 -4.95 -9.59
N ASN A 74 -9.32 -6.06 -9.20
CA ASN A 74 -10.38 -6.68 -9.98
C ASN A 74 -11.56 -5.73 -10.19
N ALA A 75 -11.93 -4.92 -9.21
CA ALA A 75 -12.98 -3.91 -9.36
C ALA A 75 -12.64 -2.89 -10.47
N VAL A 76 -11.38 -2.48 -10.62
CA VAL A 76 -10.96 -1.61 -11.74
C VAL A 76 -10.99 -2.36 -13.07
N LEU A 77 -10.51 -3.59 -13.14
CA LEU A 77 -10.52 -4.39 -14.36
C LEU A 77 -11.96 -4.64 -14.85
N GLU A 78 -12.90 -4.81 -13.94
CA GLU A 78 -14.33 -4.99 -14.21
C GLU A 78 -15.08 -3.67 -14.47
N GLY A 79 -14.41 -2.50 -14.33
CA GLY A 79 -15.02 -1.18 -14.52
C GLY A 79 -15.93 -0.72 -13.38
N LYS A 80 -15.80 -1.31 -12.18
CA LYS A 80 -16.56 -0.96 -10.96
C LYS A 80 -15.89 0.14 -10.14
N ALA A 81 -14.63 0.44 -10.43
CA ALA A 81 -13.85 1.54 -9.86
C ALA A 81 -12.91 2.11 -10.92
N ASP A 82 -12.50 3.36 -10.75
CA ASP A 82 -11.62 4.06 -11.68
C ASP A 82 -10.14 3.79 -11.40
N LEU A 83 -9.77 3.77 -10.13
CA LEU A 83 -8.43 3.49 -9.63
C LEU A 83 -8.48 2.43 -8.54
N ALA A 84 -7.37 1.74 -8.32
CA ALA A 84 -7.20 0.81 -7.22
C ALA A 84 -5.87 1.03 -6.52
N VAL A 85 -5.86 0.73 -5.21
CA VAL A 85 -4.63 0.49 -4.46
C VAL A 85 -4.42 -1.01 -4.38
N VAL A 86 -3.25 -1.46 -4.79
CA VAL A 86 -2.93 -2.90 -4.91
C VAL A 86 -1.48 -3.18 -4.51
N ALA A 87 -1.23 -4.36 -3.93
CA ALA A 87 0.14 -4.81 -3.67
C ALA A 87 0.87 -5.15 -4.98
N ASP A 88 2.20 -5.06 -4.94
CA ASP A 88 3.07 -5.32 -6.09
C ASP A 88 2.87 -6.71 -6.73
N THR A 89 2.81 -7.79 -5.95
CA THR A 89 2.69 -9.16 -6.49
C THR A 89 1.39 -9.42 -7.27
N PRO A 90 0.18 -9.10 -6.75
CA PRO A 90 -1.04 -9.25 -7.56
C PRO A 90 -1.07 -8.30 -8.76
N LEU A 91 -0.49 -7.10 -8.67
CA LEU A 91 -0.38 -6.19 -9.81
C LEU A 91 0.57 -6.76 -10.88
N MET A 92 1.74 -7.24 -10.48
CA MET A 92 2.69 -7.93 -11.35
C MET A 92 2.01 -9.10 -12.08
N THR A 93 1.28 -9.94 -11.34
CA THR A 93 0.58 -11.11 -11.91
C THR A 93 -0.45 -10.67 -12.94
N ALA A 94 -1.23 -9.62 -12.68
CA ALA A 94 -2.21 -9.09 -13.62
C ALA A 94 -1.53 -8.55 -14.89
N LEU A 95 -0.50 -7.73 -14.75
CA LEU A 95 0.27 -7.18 -15.87
C LEU A 95 0.93 -8.29 -16.71
N PHE A 96 1.54 -9.29 -16.06
CA PHE A 96 2.15 -10.43 -16.74
C PHE A 96 1.13 -11.23 -17.54
N ASN A 97 -0.10 -11.35 -17.05
CA ASN A 97 -1.21 -12.01 -17.74
C ASN A 97 -1.88 -11.15 -18.80
N GLY A 98 -1.40 -9.92 -19.02
CA GLY A 98 -1.87 -9.02 -20.08
C GLY A 98 -3.09 -8.18 -19.70
N ALA A 99 -3.32 -7.98 -18.39
CA ALA A 99 -4.38 -7.08 -17.94
C ALA A 99 -4.12 -5.63 -18.39
N ASP A 100 -5.18 -4.95 -18.84
CA ASP A 100 -5.15 -3.53 -19.23
C ASP A 100 -5.15 -2.64 -17.99
N ILE A 101 -4.00 -2.54 -17.35
CA ILE A 101 -3.78 -1.77 -16.13
C ILE A 101 -2.42 -1.07 -16.17
N ALA A 102 -2.30 0.10 -15.56
CA ALA A 102 -1.05 0.85 -15.47
C ALA A 102 -0.82 1.40 -14.06
N MET A 103 0.45 1.58 -13.71
CA MET A 103 0.92 2.13 -12.45
C MET A 103 1.01 3.65 -12.51
N LEU A 104 0.49 4.33 -11.48
CA LEU A 104 0.53 5.78 -11.34
C LEU A 104 1.56 6.25 -10.32
N ALA A 105 1.64 5.55 -9.18
CA ALA A 105 2.59 5.83 -8.12
C ALA A 105 2.66 4.65 -7.12
N GLY A 106 3.82 4.36 -6.58
CA GLY A 106 3.94 3.71 -5.28
C GLY A 106 3.48 4.67 -4.19
N ILE A 107 2.72 4.20 -3.23
CA ILE A 107 2.17 5.03 -2.14
C ILE A 107 2.69 4.62 -0.76
N SER A 108 3.17 3.40 -0.63
CA SER A 108 3.87 2.91 0.56
C SER A 108 4.85 1.81 0.19
N ARG A 109 5.89 1.68 1.03
CA ARG A 109 6.84 0.58 1.02
C ARG A 109 7.24 0.28 2.46
N GLY A 110 7.12 -0.97 2.88
CA GLY A 110 7.46 -1.36 4.25
C GLY A 110 8.19 -2.69 4.28
N ARG A 111 9.09 -2.84 5.25
CA ARG A 111 9.87 -4.08 5.43
C ARG A 111 9.30 -4.99 6.50
N ARG A 112 8.41 -4.47 7.37
CA ARG A 112 7.75 -5.20 8.46
C ARG A 112 6.25 -5.40 8.23
N ASN A 113 5.80 -5.24 6.99
CA ASN A 113 4.38 -5.39 6.66
C ASN A 113 3.92 -6.85 6.73
N LEU A 114 4.80 -7.82 6.42
CA LEU A 114 4.51 -9.25 6.49
C LEU A 114 5.40 -9.95 7.49
N GLY A 115 4.87 -11.06 8.03
CA GLY A 115 5.60 -11.97 8.89
C GLY A 115 4.98 -13.37 8.91
N ILE A 116 5.74 -14.32 9.40
CA ILE A 116 5.27 -15.69 9.68
C ILE A 116 5.01 -15.77 11.19
N ILE A 117 3.75 -16.01 11.57
CA ILE A 117 3.36 -16.21 12.96
C ILE A 117 3.13 -17.69 13.23
N THR A 118 3.54 -18.15 14.40
CA THR A 118 3.35 -19.53 14.86
C THR A 118 3.07 -19.57 16.35
N ARG A 119 2.52 -20.69 16.83
CA ARG A 119 2.36 -20.95 18.27
C ARG A 119 3.59 -21.64 18.84
N ASN A 120 3.98 -21.30 20.04
CA ASN A 120 5.11 -21.94 20.73
C ASN A 120 4.95 -23.48 20.83
N VAL A 121 3.70 -23.96 20.99
CA VAL A 121 3.39 -25.42 21.06
C VAL A 121 3.60 -26.12 19.70
N SER A 122 3.75 -25.40 18.58
CA SER A 122 4.03 -26.01 17.27
C SER A 122 5.46 -26.55 17.15
N GLY A 123 6.34 -26.22 18.11
CA GLY A 123 7.76 -26.55 18.08
C GLY A 123 8.61 -25.79 17.07
N ILE A 124 8.03 -24.73 16.45
CA ILE A 124 8.72 -23.87 15.47
C ILE A 124 9.44 -22.75 16.23
N THR A 125 10.73 -22.92 16.47
CA THR A 125 11.57 -21.96 17.20
C THR A 125 12.48 -21.17 16.28
N ARG A 126 12.73 -21.65 15.07
CA ARG A 126 13.50 -21.05 13.98
C ARG A 126 12.86 -21.38 12.63
N LEU A 127 13.20 -20.67 11.58
CA LEU A 127 12.59 -20.89 10.26
C LEU A 127 12.83 -22.31 9.71
N GLN A 128 13.97 -22.93 10.06
CA GLN A 128 14.28 -24.30 9.65
C GLN A 128 13.26 -25.33 10.17
N ASP A 129 12.59 -25.04 11.27
CA ASP A 129 11.60 -25.94 11.88
C ASP A 129 10.26 -25.95 11.11
N LEU A 130 10.13 -25.09 10.09
CA LEU A 130 8.98 -25.10 9.17
C LEU A 130 8.94 -26.30 8.23
N SER A 131 10.06 -27.01 8.03
CA SER A 131 10.10 -28.19 7.15
C SER A 131 9.06 -29.25 7.56
N GLY A 132 8.23 -29.68 6.63
CA GLY A 132 7.15 -30.65 6.88
C GLY A 132 5.89 -30.07 7.53
N LYS A 133 5.87 -28.78 7.86
CA LYS A 133 4.75 -28.11 8.53
C LYS A 133 3.69 -27.60 7.55
N SER A 134 2.47 -27.40 8.07
CA SER A 134 1.37 -26.76 7.36
C SER A 134 1.36 -25.25 7.61
N ILE A 135 1.32 -24.46 6.54
CA ILE A 135 1.36 -23.01 6.61
C ILE A 135 0.12 -22.41 5.94
N GLY A 136 -0.64 -21.66 6.74
CA GLY A 136 -1.79 -20.88 6.27
C GLY A 136 -1.34 -19.58 5.58
N LEU A 137 -1.94 -19.27 4.45
CA LEU A 137 -1.71 -18.01 3.74
C LEU A 137 -2.85 -17.79 2.72
N ARG A 138 -3.02 -16.57 2.21
CA ARG A 138 -4.00 -16.29 1.16
C ARG A 138 -3.37 -16.30 -0.22
N PHE A 139 -3.79 -17.23 -1.09
CA PHE A 139 -3.33 -17.26 -2.48
C PHE A 139 -3.82 -16.05 -3.29
N GLY A 140 -3.04 -15.67 -4.31
CA GLY A 140 -3.32 -14.50 -5.13
C GLY A 140 -3.02 -13.17 -4.46
N THR A 141 -2.35 -13.19 -3.29
CA THR A 141 -1.78 -12.02 -2.61
C THR A 141 -0.24 -12.08 -2.70
N ASN A 142 0.45 -11.19 -1.99
CA ASN A 142 1.91 -11.21 -1.86
C ASN A 142 2.43 -12.20 -0.80
N MET A 143 1.55 -12.85 -0.03
CA MET A 143 1.95 -13.80 1.01
C MET A 143 2.72 -15.01 0.47
N PRO A 144 2.33 -15.67 -0.65
CA PRO A 144 3.10 -16.77 -1.23
C PRO A 144 4.51 -16.36 -1.66
N TYR A 145 4.64 -15.18 -2.28
CA TYR A 145 5.95 -14.65 -2.66
C TYR A 145 6.83 -14.40 -1.43
N PHE A 146 6.28 -13.73 -0.41
CA PHE A 146 6.99 -13.48 0.84
C PHE A 146 7.48 -14.76 1.49
N LEU A 147 6.62 -15.80 1.60
CA LEU A 147 7.00 -17.10 2.15
C LEU A 147 8.17 -17.70 1.38
N ASP A 148 8.10 -17.76 0.06
CA ASP A 148 9.16 -18.34 -0.76
C ASP A 148 10.47 -17.55 -0.70
N ALA A 149 10.39 -16.23 -0.66
CA ALA A 149 11.55 -15.38 -0.48
C ALA A 149 12.22 -15.61 0.89
N MET A 150 11.41 -15.76 1.95
CA MET A 150 11.90 -16.13 3.30
C MET A 150 12.58 -17.49 3.29
N LEU A 151 11.93 -18.51 2.75
CA LEU A 151 12.49 -19.86 2.68
C LEU A 151 13.82 -19.88 1.89
N GLN A 152 13.85 -19.22 0.73
CA GLN A 152 15.04 -19.14 -0.11
C GLN A 152 16.21 -18.43 0.61
N SER A 153 15.95 -17.35 1.35
CA SER A 153 17.00 -16.61 2.07
C SER A 153 17.65 -17.43 3.20
N TYR A 154 16.94 -18.43 3.70
CA TYR A 154 17.43 -19.37 4.70
C TYR A 154 17.83 -20.75 4.13
N GLY A 155 17.89 -20.89 2.81
CA GLY A 155 18.27 -22.14 2.14
C GLY A 155 17.28 -23.29 2.33
N LEU A 156 15.98 -22.97 2.55
CA LEU A 156 14.94 -23.94 2.81
C LEU A 156 14.17 -24.32 1.51
N GLU A 157 13.83 -25.59 1.41
CA GLU A 157 13.10 -26.11 0.25
C GLU A 157 11.59 -25.83 0.42
N SER A 158 11.02 -25.15 -0.55
CA SER A 158 9.62 -24.73 -0.55
C SER A 158 8.60 -25.87 -0.74
N ASP A 159 9.01 -26.97 -1.37
CA ASP A 159 8.19 -28.15 -1.66
C ASP A 159 7.94 -29.05 -0.42
N LYS A 160 8.74 -28.88 0.63
CA LYS A 160 8.57 -29.60 1.90
C LYS A 160 7.46 -29.03 2.80
N LEU A 161 6.79 -27.95 2.37
CA LEU A 161 5.76 -27.25 3.11
C LEU A 161 4.37 -27.55 2.55
N LYS A 162 3.41 -27.84 3.45
CA LYS A 162 2.00 -27.91 3.06
C LYS A 162 1.38 -26.51 3.15
N ARG A 163 1.06 -25.92 2.00
CA ARG A 163 0.39 -24.61 1.94
C ARG A 163 -1.11 -24.79 1.99
N VAL A 164 -1.78 -24.02 2.85
CA VAL A 164 -3.23 -24.05 3.05
C VAL A 164 -3.78 -22.66 2.74
N ASP A 165 -4.74 -22.57 1.79
CA ASP A 165 -5.42 -21.30 1.51
C ASP A 165 -6.39 -20.97 2.64
N VAL A 166 -6.14 -19.89 3.38
CA VAL A 166 -6.93 -19.47 4.54
C VAL A 166 -7.17 -17.96 4.45
N ASN A 167 -8.41 -17.53 4.70
CA ASN A 167 -8.67 -16.11 4.87
C ASN A 167 -7.99 -15.60 6.14
N VAL A 168 -7.54 -14.35 6.12
CA VAL A 168 -6.84 -13.76 7.25
C VAL A 168 -7.67 -13.77 8.54
N ALA A 169 -8.98 -13.62 8.41
CA ALA A 169 -9.92 -13.67 9.52
C ALA A 169 -10.03 -15.07 10.18
N ASP A 170 -9.73 -16.14 9.45
CA ASP A 170 -9.88 -17.53 9.90
C ASP A 170 -8.56 -18.12 10.41
N ILE A 171 -7.44 -17.38 10.29
CA ILE A 171 -6.09 -17.89 10.62
C ILE A 171 -5.97 -18.27 12.08
N LYS A 172 -6.49 -17.43 12.98
CA LYS A 172 -6.44 -17.75 14.43
C LYS A 172 -7.12 -19.08 14.73
N GLN A 173 -8.32 -19.26 14.25
CA GLN A 173 -9.08 -20.51 14.46
C GLN A 173 -8.37 -21.70 13.83
N ALA A 174 -7.78 -21.54 12.64
CA ALA A 174 -7.02 -22.61 11.99
C ALA A 174 -5.74 -23.01 12.75
N LEU A 175 -5.07 -22.04 13.39
CA LEU A 175 -3.94 -22.28 14.30
C LEU A 175 -4.41 -23.02 15.57
N ASP A 176 -5.51 -22.56 16.19
CA ASP A 176 -6.03 -23.13 17.44
C ASP A 176 -6.52 -24.57 17.24
N ASP A 177 -7.16 -24.85 16.12
CA ASP A 177 -7.63 -26.18 15.73
C ASP A 177 -6.47 -27.12 15.28
N GLY A 178 -5.25 -26.62 15.15
CA GLY A 178 -4.12 -27.38 14.62
C GLY A 178 -4.23 -27.74 13.12
N LYS A 179 -5.10 -27.06 12.38
CA LYS A 179 -5.22 -27.22 10.91
C LYS A 179 -4.00 -26.68 10.18
N ILE A 180 -3.34 -25.69 10.76
CA ILE A 180 -2.08 -25.11 10.33
C ILE A 180 -1.13 -24.95 11.52
N ASP A 181 0.17 -25.10 11.28
CA ASP A 181 1.23 -24.96 12.30
C ASP A 181 1.74 -23.52 12.40
N ALA A 182 1.69 -22.81 11.30
CA ALA A 182 2.11 -21.41 11.15
C ALA A 182 1.25 -20.70 10.12
N ALA A 183 1.32 -19.36 10.06
CA ALA A 183 0.63 -18.58 9.04
C ALA A 183 1.48 -17.41 8.58
N VAL A 184 1.40 -17.08 7.27
CA VAL A 184 1.85 -15.80 6.75
C VAL A 184 0.73 -14.79 6.92
N MET A 185 1.05 -13.64 7.51
CA MET A 185 0.08 -12.57 7.73
C MET A 185 0.69 -11.21 7.40
N PHE A 186 -0.17 -10.22 7.16
CA PHE A 186 0.20 -8.82 6.95
C PHE A 186 -0.38 -7.93 8.05
N GLN A 187 0.22 -6.75 8.20
CA GLN A 187 -0.26 -5.74 9.13
C GLN A 187 -1.61 -5.14 8.68
N PRO A 188 -2.54 -4.86 9.61
CA PRO A 188 -2.41 -4.92 11.08
C PRO A 188 -2.72 -6.28 11.69
N PHE A 189 -3.32 -7.21 10.95
CA PHE A 189 -3.79 -8.51 11.47
C PHE A 189 -2.70 -9.34 12.12
N LEU A 190 -1.45 -9.22 11.64
CA LEU A 190 -0.30 -9.89 12.26
C LEU A 190 -0.08 -9.39 13.70
N ALA A 191 -0.06 -8.08 13.89
CA ALA A 191 0.17 -7.50 15.22
C ALA A 191 -1.03 -7.69 16.16
N GLU A 192 -2.26 -7.66 15.63
CA GLU A 192 -3.47 -7.98 16.40
C GLU A 192 -3.41 -9.41 16.92
N LEU A 193 -3.09 -10.37 16.05
CA LEU A 193 -2.96 -11.78 16.44
C LEU A 193 -1.80 -12.00 17.39
N GLU A 194 -0.66 -11.34 17.19
CA GLU A 194 0.49 -11.41 18.10
C GLU A 194 0.12 -10.92 19.51
N VAL A 195 -0.64 -9.82 19.62
CA VAL A 195 -1.14 -9.30 20.89
C VAL A 195 -2.13 -10.27 21.53
N GLU A 196 -3.07 -10.81 20.77
CA GLU A 196 -4.08 -11.76 21.26
C GLU A 196 -3.47 -13.05 21.76
N MET A 197 -2.47 -13.58 21.06
CA MET A 197 -1.76 -14.81 21.47
C MET A 197 -0.74 -14.58 22.59
N GLY A 198 -0.28 -13.35 22.78
CA GLY A 198 0.68 -12.99 23.83
C GLY A 198 1.94 -13.84 23.80
N ASN A 199 2.32 -14.38 24.95
CA ASN A 199 3.53 -15.23 25.09
C ASN A 199 3.47 -16.56 24.32
N GLN A 200 2.33 -16.90 23.71
CA GLN A 200 2.21 -18.12 22.89
C GLN A 200 2.60 -17.87 21.43
N ALA A 201 2.69 -16.60 21.01
CA ALA A 201 3.08 -16.24 19.66
C ALA A 201 4.60 -16.17 19.48
N LYS A 202 5.05 -16.59 18.31
CA LYS A 202 6.38 -16.25 17.78
C LYS A 202 6.22 -15.73 16.36
N VAL A 203 6.87 -14.60 16.07
CA VAL A 203 6.81 -13.96 14.76
C VAL A 203 8.21 -13.90 14.13
N PHE A 204 8.30 -14.25 12.86
CA PHE A 204 9.48 -14.09 12.02
C PHE A 204 9.20 -13.02 10.96
N TYR A 205 9.86 -11.88 11.05
CA TYR A 205 9.80 -10.82 10.06
C TYR A 205 10.85 -11.02 8.95
N GLY A 206 10.56 -10.57 7.75
CA GLY A 206 11.46 -10.66 6.59
C GLY A 206 11.99 -9.31 6.16
N GLU A 207 12.52 -8.51 7.08
CA GLU A 207 12.91 -7.12 6.86
C GLU A 207 13.95 -6.95 5.75
N ASP A 208 14.88 -7.90 5.64
CA ASP A 208 15.96 -7.88 4.63
C ASP A 208 15.60 -8.67 3.36
N VAL A 209 14.44 -9.33 3.35
CA VAL A 209 14.05 -10.25 2.29
C VAL A 209 13.07 -9.61 1.32
N TYR A 210 12.09 -8.85 1.83
CA TYR A 210 11.04 -8.29 1.01
C TYR A 210 10.61 -6.90 1.48
N ALA A 211 10.74 -5.92 0.61
CA ALA A 211 10.15 -4.61 0.79
C ALA A 211 8.79 -4.56 0.08
N PHE A 212 7.73 -4.79 0.83
CA PHE A 212 6.35 -4.70 0.38
C PHE A 212 6.04 -3.32 -0.20
N ARG A 213 5.23 -3.27 -1.27
CA ARG A 213 4.77 -2.02 -1.88
C ARG A 213 3.27 -2.04 -2.11
N PHE A 214 2.60 -0.92 -1.83
CA PHE A 214 1.30 -0.59 -2.38
C PHE A 214 1.43 0.43 -3.50
N ILE A 215 0.67 0.19 -4.57
CA ILE A 215 0.74 0.95 -5.83
C ILE A 215 -0.66 1.43 -6.17
N LEU A 216 -0.80 2.72 -6.50
CA LEU A 216 -1.99 3.28 -7.12
C LEU A 216 -1.95 2.94 -8.61
N ALA A 217 -3.01 2.30 -9.10
CA ALA A 217 -3.11 1.82 -10.48
C ALA A 217 -4.50 2.11 -11.07
N GLY A 218 -4.57 2.18 -12.40
CA GLY A 218 -5.81 2.39 -13.13
C GLY A 218 -5.70 1.94 -14.59
N LYS A 219 -6.83 1.85 -15.32
CA LYS A 219 -6.79 1.56 -16.75
C LYS A 219 -6.10 2.69 -17.51
N PRO A 220 -5.20 2.41 -18.48
CA PRO A 220 -4.56 3.43 -19.30
C PRO A 220 -5.54 4.38 -19.98
N SER A 221 -6.68 3.87 -20.43
CA SER A 221 -7.75 4.67 -21.05
C SER A 221 -8.30 5.73 -20.11
N TYR A 222 -8.60 5.36 -18.85
CA TYR A 222 -9.07 6.29 -17.83
C TYR A 222 -8.00 7.33 -17.47
N ILE A 223 -6.78 6.90 -17.23
CA ILE A 223 -5.65 7.78 -16.88
C ILE A 223 -5.41 8.84 -17.97
N ASN A 224 -5.45 8.41 -19.24
CA ASN A 224 -5.21 9.31 -20.38
C ASN A 224 -6.36 10.31 -20.61
N SER A 225 -7.60 9.93 -20.30
CA SER A 225 -8.77 10.81 -20.46
C SER A 225 -9.00 11.75 -19.28
N HIS A 226 -8.40 11.49 -18.11
CA HIS A 226 -8.58 12.29 -16.88
C HIS A 226 -7.25 12.80 -16.28
N PRO A 227 -6.32 13.36 -17.06
CA PRO A 227 -5.00 13.71 -16.57
C PRO A 227 -5.01 14.80 -15.48
N GLN A 228 -6.01 15.68 -15.47
CA GLN A 228 -6.13 16.73 -14.46
C GLN A 228 -6.55 16.15 -13.10
N GLU A 229 -7.56 15.27 -13.10
CA GLU A 229 -8.03 14.57 -11.90
C GLU A 229 -6.91 13.71 -11.30
N ILE A 230 -6.17 12.97 -12.13
CA ILE A 230 -5.02 12.17 -11.69
C ILE A 230 -3.95 13.05 -11.04
N ARG A 231 -3.60 14.19 -11.64
CA ARG A 231 -2.62 15.14 -11.07
C ARG A 231 -3.09 15.72 -9.73
N ARG A 232 -4.38 16.05 -9.61
CA ARG A 232 -4.98 16.54 -8.36
C ARG A 232 -4.94 15.46 -7.27
N ILE A 233 -5.26 14.21 -7.60
CA ILE A 233 -5.15 13.07 -6.69
C ILE A 233 -3.70 12.90 -6.23
N LEU A 234 -2.73 12.91 -7.14
CA LEU A 234 -1.32 12.77 -6.81
C LEU A 234 -0.82 13.91 -5.92
N LYS A 235 -1.23 15.17 -6.16
CA LYS A 235 -0.92 16.30 -5.28
C LYS A 235 -1.50 16.10 -3.87
N ALA A 236 -2.75 15.66 -3.77
CA ALA A 236 -3.37 15.36 -2.47
C ALA A 236 -2.61 14.25 -1.72
N LEU A 237 -2.14 13.20 -2.43
CA LEU A 237 -1.34 12.13 -1.83
C LEU A 237 0.05 12.60 -1.38
N ILE A 238 0.70 13.49 -2.14
CA ILE A 238 1.97 14.10 -1.75
C ILE A 238 1.79 14.96 -0.49
N ALA A 239 0.71 15.75 -0.44
CA ALA A 239 0.37 16.55 0.74
C ALA A 239 0.06 15.66 1.96
N ALA A 240 -0.69 14.56 1.77
CA ALA A 240 -0.97 13.59 2.82
C ALA A 240 0.31 12.93 3.33
N ASN A 241 1.21 12.53 2.42
CA ASN A 241 2.50 11.96 2.80
C ASN A 241 3.33 12.95 3.63
N ARG A 242 3.39 14.22 3.21
CA ARG A 242 4.04 15.27 3.99
C ARG A 242 3.42 15.41 5.38
N SER A 243 2.09 15.36 5.48
CA SER A 243 1.38 15.40 6.77
C SER A 243 1.74 14.21 7.66
N ILE A 244 1.87 12.99 7.09
CA ILE A 244 2.32 11.79 7.81
C ILE A 244 3.71 12.00 8.40
N GLN A 245 4.64 12.58 7.64
CA GLN A 245 6.02 12.84 8.08
C GLN A 245 6.09 13.90 9.18
N LEU A 246 5.33 14.98 9.04
CA LEU A 246 5.39 16.13 9.95
C LEU A 246 4.56 15.91 11.23
N GLU A 247 3.44 15.21 11.14
CA GLU A 247 2.48 15.02 12.23
C GLU A 247 2.06 13.55 12.37
N PRO A 248 3.01 12.62 12.60
CA PRO A 248 2.72 11.18 12.60
C PRO A 248 1.66 10.77 13.64
N GLY A 249 1.54 11.48 14.74
CA GLY A 249 0.50 11.24 15.74
C GLY A 249 -0.90 11.48 15.19
N LYS A 250 -1.13 12.57 14.46
CA LYS A 250 -2.43 12.85 13.82
C LYS A 250 -2.75 11.84 12.71
N ALA A 251 -1.73 11.45 11.94
CA ALA A 251 -1.87 10.43 10.91
C ALA A 251 -2.29 9.08 11.51
N ARG A 252 -1.66 8.64 12.61
CA ARG A 252 -2.04 7.41 13.34
C ARG A 252 -3.49 7.44 13.79
N VAL A 253 -3.97 8.56 14.36
CA VAL A 253 -5.38 8.71 14.77
C VAL A 253 -6.30 8.55 13.55
N ALA A 254 -6.00 9.17 12.43
CA ALA A 254 -6.80 9.05 11.22
C ALA A 254 -6.81 7.60 10.70
N VAL A 255 -5.67 6.93 10.69
CA VAL A 255 -5.54 5.52 10.28
C VAL A 255 -6.28 4.61 11.26
N SER A 256 -6.10 4.75 12.58
CA SER A 256 -6.83 3.97 13.61
C SER A 256 -8.35 4.04 13.39
N ASN A 257 -8.87 5.24 13.20
CA ASN A 257 -10.30 5.45 12.97
C ASN A 257 -10.81 4.80 11.68
N ALA A 258 -10.00 4.79 10.61
CA ALA A 258 -10.38 4.23 9.33
C ALA A 258 -10.30 2.70 9.32
N VAL A 259 -9.18 2.12 9.77
CA VAL A 259 -8.93 0.67 9.72
C VAL A 259 -9.46 -0.07 10.95
N LYS A 260 -9.92 0.66 11.98
CA LYS A 260 -10.47 0.11 13.25
C LYS A 260 -9.43 -0.70 14.05
N VAL A 261 -8.19 -0.25 14.06
CA VAL A 261 -7.07 -0.85 14.79
C VAL A 261 -6.76 0.00 16.02
N ASP A 262 -6.48 -0.67 17.15
CA ASP A 262 -6.11 -0.01 18.40
C ASP A 262 -4.85 0.85 18.23
N MET A 263 -4.83 2.03 18.86
CA MET A 263 -3.69 2.93 18.84
C MET A 263 -2.42 2.28 19.41
N ALA A 264 -2.54 1.44 20.44
CA ALA A 264 -1.40 0.73 21.02
C ALA A 264 -0.75 -0.25 20.03
N ILE A 265 -1.52 -0.82 19.11
CA ILE A 265 -1.01 -1.64 18.01
C ILE A 265 -0.36 -0.75 16.96
N LEU A 266 -1.02 0.32 16.54
CA LEU A 266 -0.46 1.25 15.56
C LEU A 266 0.85 1.91 16.03
N ASP A 267 1.00 2.17 17.33
CA ASP A 267 2.25 2.72 17.89
C ASP A 267 3.46 1.78 17.67
N LYS A 268 3.21 0.48 17.52
CA LYS A 268 4.25 -0.54 17.27
C LYS A 268 4.57 -0.73 15.77
N ILE A 269 3.58 -0.54 14.89
CA ILE A 269 3.69 -0.95 13.49
C ILE A 269 3.61 0.20 12.49
N PHE A 270 3.17 1.40 12.90
CA PHE A 270 3.08 2.56 12.02
C PHE A 270 4.42 3.29 11.97
N ASN A 271 5.15 3.08 10.86
CA ASN A 271 6.39 3.81 10.60
C ASN A 271 6.13 4.85 9.49
N PRO A 272 6.27 6.17 9.76
CA PRO A 272 6.10 7.21 8.76
C PRO A 272 6.99 7.02 7.52
N ASP A 273 8.21 6.51 7.68
CA ASP A 273 9.16 6.29 6.58
C ASP A 273 8.71 5.23 5.56
N ASP A 274 7.72 4.42 5.93
CA ASP A 274 7.11 3.45 5.02
C ASP A 274 6.22 4.12 3.95
N TYR A 275 5.88 5.41 4.11
CA TYR A 275 4.99 6.12 3.19
C TYR A 275 5.79 7.07 2.30
N VAL A 276 5.79 6.76 1.01
CA VAL A 276 6.51 7.51 -0.01
C VAL A 276 5.69 7.48 -1.30
N ILE A 277 5.45 8.65 -1.88
CA ILE A 277 4.84 8.76 -3.21
C ILE A 277 5.95 8.79 -4.25
N SER A 278 6.20 7.67 -4.93
CA SER A 278 7.33 7.55 -5.86
C SER A 278 7.09 6.53 -6.97
N LEU A 279 7.85 6.69 -8.04
CA LEU A 279 8.11 5.71 -9.07
C LEU A 279 9.63 5.53 -9.16
N ASP A 280 10.16 4.47 -8.59
CA ASP A 280 11.60 4.23 -8.46
C ASP A 280 12.05 2.97 -9.22
N GLN A 281 13.35 2.91 -9.54
CA GLN A 281 13.96 1.77 -10.23
C GLN A 281 13.82 0.47 -9.42
N ALA A 282 13.85 0.55 -8.08
CA ALA A 282 13.72 -0.62 -7.22
C ALA A 282 12.32 -1.27 -7.32
N MET A 283 11.29 -0.51 -7.70
CA MET A 283 9.96 -1.07 -7.97
C MET A 283 9.99 -1.98 -9.21
N LEU A 284 10.64 -1.56 -10.29
CA LEU A 284 10.78 -2.37 -11.50
C LEU A 284 11.57 -3.65 -11.24
N ILE A 285 12.67 -3.55 -10.51
CA ILE A 285 13.49 -4.71 -10.10
C ILE A 285 12.64 -5.70 -9.28
N ALA A 286 11.84 -5.21 -8.33
CA ALA A 286 10.98 -6.06 -7.52
C ALA A 286 9.92 -6.78 -8.36
N LEU A 287 9.30 -6.12 -9.34
CA LEU A 287 8.34 -6.75 -10.26
C LEU A 287 9.00 -7.83 -11.12
N ASP A 288 10.22 -7.59 -11.60
CA ASP A 288 11.00 -8.57 -12.36
C ASP A 288 11.33 -9.81 -11.50
N ASP A 289 11.77 -9.64 -10.26
CA ASP A 289 12.09 -10.75 -9.36
C ASP A 289 10.84 -11.57 -9.00
N GLN A 290 9.73 -10.89 -8.73
CA GLN A 290 8.44 -11.55 -8.50
C GLN A 290 7.95 -12.31 -9.72
N THR A 291 8.19 -11.81 -10.94
CA THR A 291 7.85 -12.51 -12.18
C THR A 291 8.66 -13.80 -12.35
N ARG A 292 10.00 -13.72 -12.12
CA ARG A 292 10.85 -14.94 -12.13
C ARG A 292 10.39 -15.97 -11.11
N TRP A 293 10.01 -15.51 -9.92
CA TRP A 293 9.41 -16.38 -8.89
C TRP A 293 8.11 -17.00 -9.38
N ALA A 294 7.17 -16.22 -9.91
CA ALA A 294 5.87 -16.69 -10.35
C ALA A 294 5.96 -17.72 -11.48
N MET A 295 6.91 -17.55 -12.41
CA MET A 295 7.18 -18.54 -13.46
C MET A 295 7.80 -19.81 -12.89
N ARG A 296 8.80 -19.68 -11.99
CA ARG A 296 9.48 -20.85 -11.39
C ARG A 296 8.53 -21.69 -10.54
N THR A 297 7.60 -21.07 -9.83
CA THR A 297 6.65 -21.75 -8.93
C THR A 297 5.33 -22.15 -9.58
N GLY A 298 5.15 -21.87 -10.89
CA GLY A 298 3.94 -22.20 -11.63
C GLY A 298 2.72 -21.32 -11.30
N VAL A 299 2.91 -20.22 -10.58
CA VAL A 299 1.85 -19.22 -10.34
C VAL A 299 1.39 -18.58 -11.65
N THR A 300 2.32 -18.44 -12.60
CA THR A 300 2.04 -18.01 -13.97
C THR A 300 2.67 -18.98 -14.98
N LYS A 301 2.16 -18.97 -16.23
CA LYS A 301 2.80 -19.69 -17.32
C LYS A 301 4.13 -19.03 -17.69
N THR A 302 5.11 -19.82 -18.12
CA THR A 302 6.37 -19.28 -18.64
C THR A 302 6.11 -18.48 -19.92
N LYS A 303 6.53 -17.23 -19.94
CA LYS A 303 6.45 -16.28 -21.07
C LYS A 303 7.70 -15.40 -21.07
N PRO A 304 7.99 -14.70 -22.17
CA PRO A 304 9.01 -13.65 -22.14
C PRO A 304 8.72 -12.61 -21.06
N MET A 305 9.78 -12.13 -20.39
CA MET A 305 9.69 -11.08 -19.38
C MET A 305 9.08 -9.80 -19.98
N PRO A 306 8.02 -9.23 -19.39
CA PRO A 306 7.49 -7.96 -19.85
C PRO A 306 8.42 -6.81 -19.45
N ASN A 307 8.42 -5.75 -20.24
CA ASN A 307 9.02 -4.48 -19.79
C ASN A 307 7.98 -3.72 -18.95
N TYR A 308 8.09 -3.80 -17.64
CA TYR A 308 7.15 -3.14 -16.71
C TYR A 308 7.20 -1.61 -16.79
N ALA A 309 8.27 -1.01 -17.30
CA ALA A 309 8.33 0.44 -17.53
C ALA A 309 7.21 0.90 -18.50
N ASN A 310 6.81 0.06 -19.47
CA ASN A 310 5.71 0.37 -20.38
C ASN A 310 4.35 0.46 -19.68
N ALA A 311 4.19 -0.15 -18.50
CA ALA A 311 2.98 -0.09 -17.70
C ALA A 311 2.98 1.09 -16.70
N ILE A 312 3.99 1.95 -16.70
CA ILE A 312 4.07 3.12 -15.85
C ILE A 312 3.56 4.35 -16.58
N LYS A 313 2.61 5.07 -16.00
CA LYS A 313 2.10 6.37 -16.47
C LYS A 313 2.69 7.50 -15.63
N TYR A 314 4.01 7.67 -15.73
CA TYR A 314 4.83 8.55 -14.88
C TYR A 314 4.58 10.04 -15.12
N GLN A 315 4.16 10.45 -16.32
CA GLN A 315 4.04 11.85 -16.74
C GLN A 315 3.16 12.69 -15.79
N ASN A 316 2.12 12.06 -15.18
CA ASN A 316 1.26 12.76 -14.23
C ASN A 316 1.96 13.00 -12.89
N LEU A 317 2.75 12.06 -12.40
CA LEU A 317 3.53 12.23 -11.17
C LEU A 317 4.70 13.18 -11.39
N GLU A 318 5.41 13.05 -12.50
CA GLU A 318 6.53 13.92 -12.88
C GLU A 318 6.08 15.40 -12.99
N ALA A 319 4.89 15.65 -13.57
CA ALA A 319 4.35 16.99 -13.69
C ALA A 319 4.02 17.68 -12.35
N VAL A 320 3.80 16.92 -11.27
CA VAL A 320 3.46 17.46 -9.94
C VAL A 320 4.60 17.30 -8.91
N SER A 321 5.50 16.37 -9.14
CA SER A 321 6.68 16.10 -8.30
C SER A 321 7.79 15.40 -9.12
N PRO A 322 8.61 16.14 -9.87
CA PRO A 322 9.66 15.56 -10.72
C PRO A 322 10.63 14.65 -9.93
N THR A 323 10.94 15.02 -8.69
CA THR A 323 11.86 14.26 -7.82
C THR A 323 11.29 12.92 -7.34
N SER A 324 9.99 12.69 -7.50
CA SER A 324 9.33 11.42 -7.17
C SER A 324 9.46 10.37 -8.27
N VAL A 325 9.99 10.73 -9.45
CA VAL A 325 10.21 9.82 -10.58
C VAL A 325 11.72 9.62 -10.73
N THR A 326 12.22 8.44 -10.36
CA THR A 326 13.67 8.15 -10.31
C THR A 326 14.05 6.85 -11.03
N PHE A 327 13.19 6.30 -11.87
CA PHE A 327 13.54 5.17 -12.74
C PHE A 327 13.98 5.68 -14.12
N VAL A 328 14.79 4.88 -14.82
CA VAL A 328 15.21 5.17 -16.19
C VAL A 328 14.07 4.80 -17.15
N HIS A 329 13.61 5.75 -17.96
CA HIS A 329 12.51 5.61 -18.91
C HIS A 329 12.82 6.24 -20.28
#